data_e4aad72515ef749b790d31222595060a
#
_entry.id   e4aad72515ef749b790d31222595060a
#
_cell.length_a   1.000
_cell.length_b   1.000
_cell.length_c   1.000
_cell.angle_alpha   90.00
_cell.angle_beta   90.00
_cell.angle_gamma   90.00
#
_symmetry.space_group_name_H-M   'P 1'
#
loop_
_entity.id
_entity.type
_entity.pdbx_description
1 polymer ?
#
loop_
_entity_poly.entity_id
_entity_poly.type
_entity_poly.pdbx_seq_one_letter_code
_entity_poly.pdbx_strand_id
1 'polypeptide(L)'
;NDIMKRKQGDYMKNIILLGRIVQLEELTKAQLKGVTIGDSLSYTFFDGIANGVPMVFVEPKKKTGTPRSLAITSDRLNTLFQKPIVYILPSCPAFERQRLIDKNVFFVVSEKFAFLPNLIANERMKTTKPVQRLTPVAQYILLYHLQIEGINGKSARDLENIMPRAMLAYEYGIIFSRSL
;
A
#
# COMPACT_ATOMS: atom_id res chain seq x y z
N ASN A 1 -21.07 -31.05 25.94
CA ASN A 1 -21.16 -29.60 25.57
C ASN A 1 -19.88 -28.90 25.97
N ASP A 2 -18.79 -29.22 25.26
CA ASP A 2 -17.53 -28.47 25.37
C ASP A 2 -17.60 -27.25 24.49
N ILE A 3 -18.01 -26.12 25.08
CA ILE A 3 -17.78 -24.82 24.51
C ILE A 3 -16.27 -24.58 24.63
N MET A 4 -15.54 -24.83 23.53
CA MET A 4 -14.13 -24.44 23.40
C MET A 4 -13.99 -22.97 23.79
N LYS A 5 -13.48 -22.71 24.99
CA LYS A 5 -12.91 -21.42 25.37
C LYS A 5 -11.72 -21.18 24.45
N ARG A 6 -11.92 -20.44 23.34
CA ARG A 6 -10.82 -19.91 22.56
C ARG A 6 -9.94 -19.09 23.50
N LYS A 7 -8.73 -19.54 23.74
CA LYS A 7 -7.72 -18.79 24.48
C LYS A 7 -7.53 -17.47 23.74
N GLN A 8 -7.88 -16.38 24.37
CA GLN A 8 -7.62 -15.03 23.91
C GLN A 8 -6.10 -14.84 23.92
N GLY A 9 -5.45 -14.80 22.74
CA GLY A 9 -3.99 -14.69 22.63
C GLY A 9 -3.36 -15.39 21.43
N ASP A 10 -4.14 -16.14 20.62
CA ASP A 10 -3.60 -16.91 19.47
C ASP A 10 -4.03 -16.34 18.10
N TYR A 11 -4.35 -15.07 18.02
CA TYR A 11 -4.66 -14.49 16.72
C TYR A 11 -3.38 -13.97 16.05
N MET A 12 -2.87 -14.75 15.10
CA MET A 12 -1.76 -14.34 14.24
C MET A 12 -2.30 -13.58 13.03
N LYS A 13 -1.75 -12.42 12.78
CA LYS A 13 -2.01 -11.61 11.60
C LYS A 13 -0.76 -11.51 10.76
N ASN A 14 -0.90 -11.69 9.45
CA ASN A 14 0.17 -11.47 8.50
C ASN A 14 -0.01 -10.13 7.81
N ILE A 15 1.05 -9.34 7.72
CA ILE A 15 1.10 -8.13 6.89
C ILE A 15 2.26 -8.27 5.91
N ILE A 16 2.13 -7.66 4.74
CA ILE A 16 3.21 -7.60 3.76
C ILE A 16 3.92 -6.26 3.90
N LEU A 17 5.19 -6.34 4.24
CA LEU A 17 6.11 -5.21 4.38
C LEU A 17 7.27 -5.40 3.41
N LEU A 18 7.46 -4.48 2.46
CA LEU A 18 8.59 -4.52 1.53
C LEU A 18 8.75 -5.88 0.84
N GLY A 19 7.63 -6.46 0.41
CA GLY A 19 7.63 -7.77 -0.24
C GLY A 19 7.87 -8.96 0.69
N ARG A 20 7.99 -8.73 2.01
CA ARG A 20 8.16 -9.78 3.02
C ARG A 20 6.93 -9.92 3.89
N ILE A 21 6.61 -11.16 4.24
CA ILE A 21 5.54 -11.44 5.19
C ILE A 21 6.10 -11.22 6.60
N VAL A 22 5.45 -10.34 7.35
CA VAL A 22 5.71 -10.11 8.77
C VAL A 22 4.55 -10.72 9.55
N GLN A 23 4.86 -11.65 10.42
CA GLN A 23 3.90 -12.27 11.32
C GLN A 23 3.73 -11.38 12.56
N LEU A 24 2.50 -11.10 12.91
CA LEU A 24 2.12 -10.30 14.06
C LEU A 24 1.32 -11.16 15.02
N GLU A 25 1.65 -11.09 16.29
CA GLU A 25 0.97 -11.77 17.37
C GLU A 25 0.13 -10.77 18.17
N GLU A 26 -1.16 -11.04 18.36
CA GLU A 26 -2.04 -10.14 19.12
C GLU A 26 -1.63 -10.11 20.59
N LEU A 27 -1.45 -8.92 21.14
CA LEU A 27 -1.10 -8.74 22.56
C LEU A 27 -2.28 -9.12 23.46
N THR A 28 -1.99 -9.92 24.45
CA THR A 28 -2.96 -10.35 25.46
C THR A 28 -3.33 -9.21 26.41
N LYS A 29 -4.46 -9.33 27.12
CA LYS A 29 -4.88 -8.34 28.12
C LYS A 29 -3.83 -8.10 29.21
N ALA A 30 -3.06 -9.12 29.56
CA ALA A 30 -1.99 -9.00 30.55
C ALA A 30 -0.84 -8.12 30.06
N GLN A 31 -0.50 -8.22 28.77
CA GLN A 31 0.54 -7.42 28.12
C GLN A 31 0.09 -5.98 27.86
N LEU A 32 -1.20 -5.72 27.81
CA LEU A 32 -1.80 -4.38 27.66
C LEU A 32 -1.95 -3.61 28.98
N LYS A 33 -1.32 -4.09 30.05
CA LYS A 33 -1.34 -3.40 31.35
C LYS A 33 -0.72 -1.99 31.21
N GLY A 34 -1.50 -0.98 31.59
CA GLY A 34 -1.11 0.43 31.45
C GLY A 34 -1.66 1.13 30.19
N VAL A 35 -2.19 0.37 29.22
CA VAL A 35 -2.94 0.96 28.10
C VAL A 35 -4.28 1.48 28.61
N THR A 36 -4.66 2.69 28.16
CA THR A 36 -5.94 3.30 28.57
C THR A 36 -7.12 2.49 28.03
N ILE A 37 -8.26 2.55 28.75
CA ILE A 37 -9.49 1.89 28.30
C ILE A 37 -9.90 2.41 26.89
N GLY A 38 -9.77 3.72 26.68
CA GLY A 38 -10.08 4.34 25.37
C GLY A 38 -9.22 3.79 24.23
N ASP A 39 -7.91 3.57 24.47
CA ASP A 39 -7.03 2.99 23.46
C ASP A 39 -7.36 1.51 23.23
N SER A 40 -7.62 0.75 24.26
CA SER A 40 -8.00 -0.68 24.14
C SER A 40 -9.31 -0.88 23.38
N LEU A 41 -10.23 0.08 23.49
CA LEU A 41 -11.49 0.08 22.74
C LEU A 41 -11.31 0.54 21.28
N SER A 42 -10.33 1.41 21.04
CA SER A 42 -10.10 2.03 19.73
C SER A 42 -9.14 1.25 18.83
N TYR A 43 -8.24 0.48 19.44
CA TYR A 43 -7.15 -0.18 18.72
C TYR A 43 -7.03 -1.66 19.09
N THR A 44 -6.52 -2.45 18.14
CA THR A 44 -5.96 -3.78 18.37
C THR A 44 -4.44 -3.67 18.35
N PHE A 45 -3.76 -4.36 19.25
CA PHE A 45 -2.31 -4.27 19.42
C PHE A 45 -1.66 -5.60 19.08
N PHE A 46 -0.57 -5.54 18.35
CA PHE A 46 0.20 -6.72 17.97
C PHE A 46 1.68 -6.49 18.26
N ASP A 47 2.37 -7.51 18.67
CA ASP A 47 3.84 -7.56 18.70
C ASP A 47 4.37 -8.12 17.38
N GLY A 48 5.51 -7.65 16.91
CA GLY A 48 6.12 -8.14 15.68
C GLY A 48 7.54 -7.63 15.50
N ILE A 49 8.26 -8.28 14.58
CA ILE A 49 9.64 -7.91 14.25
C ILE A 49 9.68 -7.53 12.77
N ALA A 50 10.06 -6.30 12.47
CA ALA A 50 10.29 -5.85 11.11
C ALA A 50 11.75 -5.42 10.93
N ASN A 51 12.44 -5.98 9.94
CA ASN A 51 13.88 -5.77 9.70
C ASN A 51 14.78 -5.96 10.94
N GLY A 52 14.46 -6.94 11.78
CA GLY A 52 15.23 -7.22 13.01
C GLY A 52 14.92 -6.26 14.16
N VAL A 53 14.02 -5.30 13.99
CA VAL A 53 13.61 -4.35 15.04
C VAL A 53 12.26 -4.80 15.62
N PRO A 54 12.17 -5.06 16.94
CA PRO A 54 10.90 -5.35 17.59
C PRO A 54 10.04 -4.08 17.68
N MET A 55 8.78 -4.19 17.29
CA MET A 55 7.82 -3.08 17.21
C MET A 55 6.46 -3.50 17.70
N VAL A 56 5.66 -2.54 18.16
CA VAL A 56 4.24 -2.74 18.44
C VAL A 56 3.43 -2.19 17.27
N PHE A 57 2.67 -3.06 16.65
CA PHE A 57 1.76 -2.69 15.57
C PHE A 57 0.37 -2.40 16.14
N VAL A 58 -0.22 -1.30 15.70
CA VAL A 58 -1.50 -0.80 16.23
C VAL A 58 -2.48 -0.64 15.09
N GLU A 59 -3.58 -1.39 15.14
CA GLU A 59 -4.62 -1.34 14.11
C GLU A 59 -5.87 -0.65 14.65
N PRO A 60 -6.35 0.43 14.02
CA PRO A 60 -7.61 1.06 14.37
C PRO A 60 -8.80 0.13 14.12
N LYS A 61 -9.64 -0.10 15.14
CA LYS A 61 -10.88 -0.90 15.04
C LYS A 61 -11.98 -0.18 14.27
N LYS A 62 -11.92 1.16 14.26
CA LYS A 62 -12.89 2.05 13.61
C LYS A 62 -12.13 3.06 12.75
N LYS A 63 -12.72 4.23 12.55
CA LYS A 63 -12.12 5.32 11.80
C LYS A 63 -10.74 5.70 12.38
N THR A 64 -9.77 5.86 11.50
CA THR A 64 -8.43 6.34 11.86
C THR A 64 -8.52 7.75 12.46
N GLY A 65 -7.78 8.01 13.52
CA GLY A 65 -7.67 9.33 14.13
C GLY A 65 -6.95 10.35 13.24
N THR A 66 -6.97 11.62 13.65
CA THR A 66 -6.21 12.66 12.97
C THR A 66 -4.70 12.44 13.14
N PRO A 67 -3.83 12.91 12.22
CA PRO A 67 -2.38 12.80 12.37
C PRO A 67 -1.84 13.34 13.71
N ARG A 68 -2.47 14.39 14.25
CA ARG A 68 -2.11 14.94 15.57
C ARG A 68 -2.47 14.00 16.72
N SER A 69 -3.67 13.42 16.68
CA SER A 69 -4.09 12.46 17.73
C SER A 69 -3.26 11.19 17.70
N LEU A 70 -2.92 10.70 16.50
CA LEU A 70 -2.06 9.53 16.33
C LEU A 70 -0.65 9.78 16.87
N ALA A 71 -0.07 10.97 16.66
CA ALA A 71 1.23 11.34 17.21
C ALA A 71 1.22 11.31 18.74
N ILE A 72 0.26 11.99 19.38
CA ILE A 72 0.13 12.01 20.85
C ILE A 72 -0.05 10.59 21.42
N THR A 73 -0.87 9.77 20.77
CA THR A 73 -1.08 8.38 21.19
C THR A 73 0.19 7.55 21.00
N SER A 74 0.91 7.76 19.87
CA SER A 74 2.18 7.08 19.58
C SER A 74 3.22 7.35 20.66
N ASP A 75 3.42 8.61 21.04
CA ASP A 75 4.40 9.01 22.07
C ASP A 75 4.10 8.35 23.42
N ARG A 76 2.83 8.34 23.82
CA ARG A 76 2.38 7.71 25.06
C ARG A 76 2.59 6.20 25.03
N LEU A 77 2.19 5.53 23.95
CA LEU A 77 2.34 4.08 23.79
C LEU A 77 3.81 3.68 23.65
N ASN A 78 4.63 4.48 22.98
CA ASN A 78 6.08 4.27 22.89
C ASN A 78 6.74 4.28 24.27
N THR A 79 6.36 5.24 25.11
CA THR A 79 6.82 5.31 26.50
C THR A 79 6.39 4.09 27.32
N LEU A 80 5.17 3.57 27.09
CA LEU A 80 4.64 2.43 27.80
C LEU A 80 5.30 1.10 27.39
N PHE A 81 5.41 0.86 26.08
CA PHE A 81 5.94 -0.41 25.56
C PHE A 81 7.45 -0.42 25.39
N GLN A 82 8.11 0.72 25.45
CA GLN A 82 9.54 0.89 25.15
C GLN A 82 9.93 0.30 23.79
N LYS A 83 9.00 0.33 22.83
CA LYS A 83 9.13 -0.16 21.45
C LYS A 83 8.50 0.85 20.50
N PRO A 84 9.04 1.03 19.29
CA PRO A 84 8.40 1.85 18.27
C PRO A 84 6.96 1.41 17.99
N ILE A 85 6.07 2.39 17.88
CA ILE A 85 4.66 2.17 17.58
C ILE A 85 4.42 2.38 16.09
N VAL A 86 3.83 1.40 15.43
CA VAL A 86 3.56 1.42 13.98
C VAL A 86 2.07 1.22 13.74
N TYR A 87 1.41 2.17 13.09
CA TYR A 87 -0.01 2.05 12.76
C TYR A 87 -0.23 1.24 11.49
N ILE A 88 -1.11 0.25 11.55
CA ILE A 88 -1.59 -0.46 10.36
C ILE A 88 -2.82 0.28 9.83
N LEU A 89 -2.68 0.96 8.71
CA LEU A 89 -3.75 1.75 8.11
C LEU A 89 -4.32 1.05 6.87
N PRO A 90 -5.64 1.02 6.69
CA PRO A 90 -6.26 0.43 5.50
C PRO A 90 -5.99 1.27 4.25
N SER A 91 -5.87 2.58 4.43
CA SER A 91 -5.51 3.54 3.38
C SER A 91 -4.90 4.79 3.99
N CYS A 92 -4.08 5.50 3.23
CA CYS A 92 -3.50 6.78 3.63
C CYS A 92 -3.36 7.68 2.40
N PRO A 93 -4.25 8.68 2.21
CA PRO A 93 -4.13 9.66 1.14
C PRO A 93 -2.81 10.43 1.20
N ALA A 94 -2.31 10.92 0.06
CA ALA A 94 -1.00 11.54 -0.03
C ALA A 94 -0.81 12.72 0.95
N PHE A 95 -1.83 13.55 1.13
CA PHE A 95 -1.79 14.69 2.04
C PHE A 95 -1.76 14.29 3.53
N GLU A 96 -2.46 13.19 3.89
CA GLU A 96 -2.40 12.65 5.26
C GLU A 96 -1.07 11.97 5.52
N ARG A 97 -0.53 11.28 4.54
CA ARG A 97 0.77 10.62 4.59
C ARG A 97 1.88 11.62 4.92
N GLN A 98 1.93 12.75 4.21
CA GLN A 98 2.91 13.79 4.48
C GLN A 98 2.79 14.30 5.92
N ARG A 99 1.57 14.55 6.40
CA ARG A 99 1.34 15.01 7.77
C ARG A 99 1.74 14.00 8.85
N LEU A 100 1.60 12.69 8.57
CA LEU A 100 2.06 11.63 9.48
C LEU A 100 3.60 11.59 9.52
N ILE A 101 4.25 11.68 8.35
CA ILE A 101 5.71 11.73 8.23
C ILE A 101 6.27 12.95 8.96
N ASP A 102 5.70 14.14 8.74
CA ASP A 102 6.12 15.40 9.39
C ASP A 102 6.01 15.34 10.93
N LYS A 103 5.11 14.50 11.43
CA LYS A 103 4.93 14.24 12.87
C LYS A 103 5.69 13.01 13.38
N ASN A 104 6.51 12.42 12.55
CA ASN A 104 7.27 11.19 12.85
C ASN A 104 6.39 10.04 13.37
N VAL A 105 5.16 9.93 12.84
CA VAL A 105 4.25 8.82 13.15
C VAL A 105 4.54 7.68 12.19
N PHE A 106 4.98 6.55 12.71
CA PHE A 106 5.25 5.36 11.89
C PHE A 106 3.97 4.66 11.51
N PHE A 107 3.88 4.25 10.26
CA PHE A 107 2.68 3.56 9.75
C PHE A 107 2.98 2.68 8.55
N VAL A 108 2.06 1.76 8.32
CA VAL A 108 2.06 0.83 7.21
C VAL A 108 0.70 0.85 6.54
N VAL A 109 0.70 0.97 5.22
CA VAL A 109 -0.45 0.64 4.38
C VAL A 109 -0.05 -0.62 3.63
N SER A 110 -0.61 -1.76 4.04
CA SER A 110 -0.21 -3.08 3.53
C SER A 110 -0.07 -3.09 2.02
N GLU A 111 1.02 -3.67 1.51
CA GLU A 111 1.39 -3.79 0.10
C GLU A 111 1.59 -2.46 -0.66
N LYS A 112 1.42 -1.31 -0.02
CA LYS A 112 1.44 -0.02 -0.72
C LYS A 112 2.53 0.92 -0.25
N PHE A 113 2.67 1.07 1.06
CA PHE A 113 3.57 2.05 1.63
C PHE A 113 3.91 1.71 3.08
N ALA A 114 5.16 1.97 3.48
CA ALA A 114 5.58 1.88 4.86
C ALA A 114 6.50 3.05 5.22
N PHE A 115 6.27 3.64 6.38
CA PHE A 115 7.16 4.57 7.04
C PHE A 115 7.48 4.02 8.43
N LEU A 116 8.70 3.52 8.61
CA LEU A 116 9.14 2.80 9.80
C LEU A 116 10.37 3.48 10.41
N PRO A 117 10.65 3.27 11.72
CA PRO A 117 11.87 3.74 12.32
C PRO A 117 13.07 3.14 11.59
N ASN A 118 14.05 3.98 11.26
CA ASN A 118 15.28 3.62 10.53
C ASN A 118 15.06 3.06 9.12
N LEU A 119 13.86 3.13 8.57
CA LEU A 119 13.55 2.67 7.24
C LEU A 119 12.59 3.63 6.53
N ILE A 120 13.14 4.53 5.71
CA ILE A 120 12.35 5.24 4.71
C ILE A 120 12.29 4.35 3.49
N ALA A 121 11.38 3.40 3.48
CA ALA A 121 11.16 2.58 2.33
C ALA A 121 9.93 3.08 1.58
N ASN A 122 10.18 3.88 0.57
CA ASN A 122 9.24 4.12 -0.51
C ASN A 122 9.22 2.90 -1.43
N GLU A 123 8.67 1.80 -0.99
CA GLU A 123 8.23 0.81 -1.93
C GLU A 123 7.01 1.39 -2.65
N ARG A 124 7.25 2.15 -3.71
CA ARG A 124 6.29 2.23 -4.79
C ARG A 124 6.19 0.80 -5.32
N MET A 125 5.36 -0.01 -4.71
CA MET A 125 4.76 -1.09 -5.47
C MET A 125 4.22 -0.40 -6.71
N LYS A 126 4.84 -0.70 -7.85
CA LYS A 126 4.22 -0.42 -9.13
C LYS A 126 2.83 -1.00 -8.98
N THR A 127 1.85 -0.13 -8.70
CA THR A 127 0.48 -0.51 -9.00
C THR A 127 0.63 -1.06 -10.39
N THR A 128 0.46 -2.34 -10.56
CA THR A 128 0.32 -2.95 -11.87
C THR A 128 -0.80 -2.15 -12.47
N LYS A 129 -0.41 -1.13 -13.25
CA LYS A 129 -1.40 -0.41 -14.05
C LYS A 129 -2.15 -1.53 -14.70
N PRO A 130 -3.48 -1.57 -14.60
CA PRO A 130 -4.24 -2.62 -15.25
C PRO A 130 -3.64 -2.72 -16.63
N VAL A 131 -3.20 -3.92 -17.02
CA VAL A 131 -2.50 -4.16 -18.29
C VAL A 131 -3.30 -3.39 -19.32
N GLN A 132 -2.78 -2.23 -19.75
CA GLN A 132 -3.48 -1.42 -20.73
C GLN A 132 -3.54 -2.34 -21.93
N ARG A 133 -4.74 -2.82 -22.24
CA ARG A 133 -4.95 -3.62 -23.44
C ARG A 133 -4.39 -2.78 -24.56
N LEU A 134 -3.48 -3.35 -25.33
CA LEU A 134 -2.95 -2.69 -26.51
C LEU A 134 -4.15 -2.23 -27.35
N THR A 135 -4.14 -0.97 -27.77
CA THR A 135 -5.17 -0.49 -28.68
C THR A 135 -5.15 -1.33 -29.94
N PRO A 136 -6.26 -1.46 -30.66
CA PRO A 136 -6.29 -2.21 -31.92
C PRO A 136 -5.17 -1.77 -32.88
N VAL A 137 -4.85 -0.49 -32.92
CA VAL A 137 -3.75 0.06 -33.71
C VAL A 137 -2.39 -0.42 -33.24
N ALA A 138 -2.15 -0.38 -31.93
CA ALA A 138 -0.90 -0.88 -31.37
C ALA A 138 -0.72 -2.40 -31.59
N GLN A 139 -1.82 -3.16 -31.54
CA GLN A 139 -1.82 -4.59 -31.87
C GLN A 139 -1.49 -4.82 -33.35
N TYR A 140 -2.09 -4.02 -34.25
CA TYR A 140 -1.82 -4.12 -35.68
C TYR A 140 -0.38 -3.81 -36.02
N ILE A 141 0.17 -2.72 -35.47
CA ILE A 141 1.58 -2.33 -35.66
C ILE A 141 2.52 -3.41 -35.17
N LEU A 142 2.23 -3.98 -33.99
CA LEU A 142 3.03 -5.07 -33.42
C LEU A 142 3.01 -6.32 -34.30
N LEU A 143 1.85 -6.73 -34.77
CA LEU A 143 1.69 -7.88 -35.66
C LEU A 143 2.37 -7.63 -37.01
N TYR A 144 2.23 -6.44 -37.59
CA TYR A 144 2.92 -6.04 -38.82
C TYR A 144 4.43 -6.13 -38.66
N HIS A 145 4.97 -5.60 -37.56
CA HIS A 145 6.40 -5.65 -37.23
C HIS A 145 6.94 -7.09 -37.12
N LEU A 146 6.15 -7.98 -36.51
CA LEU A 146 6.58 -9.36 -36.24
C LEU A 146 6.42 -10.29 -37.45
N GLN A 147 5.39 -10.07 -38.29
CA GLN A 147 4.99 -11.04 -39.31
C GLN A 147 5.29 -10.58 -40.75
N ILE A 148 5.37 -9.28 -40.98
CA ILE A 148 5.49 -8.73 -42.36
C ILE A 148 6.84 -8.04 -42.54
N GLU A 149 7.08 -6.96 -41.80
CA GLU A 149 8.30 -6.16 -41.95
C GLU A 149 8.65 -5.40 -40.65
N GLY A 150 9.94 -5.38 -40.31
CA GLY A 150 10.42 -4.59 -39.17
C GLY A 150 10.17 -3.10 -39.37
N ILE A 151 9.57 -2.45 -38.36
CA ILE A 151 9.24 -1.01 -38.37
C ILE A 151 10.31 -0.13 -37.71
N ASN A 152 11.45 -0.69 -37.34
CA ASN A 152 12.54 0.05 -36.71
C ASN A 152 13.00 1.19 -37.62
N GLY A 153 13.01 2.41 -37.06
CA GLY A 153 13.42 3.62 -37.78
C GLY A 153 12.35 4.24 -38.68
N LYS A 154 11.15 3.63 -38.80
CA LYS A 154 10.02 4.23 -39.54
C LYS A 154 9.41 5.38 -38.74
N SER A 155 9.10 6.49 -39.41
CA SER A 155 8.38 7.60 -38.81
C SER A 155 6.88 7.31 -38.68
N ALA A 156 6.15 8.11 -37.88
CA ALA A 156 4.70 7.99 -37.77
C ALA A 156 3.99 8.09 -39.11
N ARG A 157 4.53 8.95 -40.01
CA ARG A 157 4.00 9.16 -41.36
C ARG A 157 4.14 7.92 -42.25
N ASP A 158 5.25 7.19 -42.08
CA ASP A 158 5.48 5.93 -42.82
C ASP A 158 4.53 4.83 -42.34
N LEU A 159 4.19 4.83 -41.02
CA LEU A 159 3.25 3.91 -40.45
C LEU A 159 1.79 4.18 -40.87
N GLU A 160 1.44 5.46 -41.13
CA GLU A 160 0.11 5.82 -41.67
C GLU A 160 -0.17 5.16 -43.02
N ASN A 161 0.83 5.01 -43.86
CA ASN A 161 0.69 4.36 -45.17
C ASN A 161 0.46 2.83 -45.08
N ILE A 162 0.82 2.24 -43.94
CA ILE A 162 0.70 0.80 -43.70
C ILE A 162 -0.65 0.48 -43.04
N MET A 163 -1.23 1.45 -42.33
CA MET A 163 -2.46 1.23 -41.56
C MET A 163 -3.73 1.44 -42.40
N PRO A 164 -4.75 0.58 -42.18
CA PRO A 164 -6.07 0.83 -42.76
C PRO A 164 -6.66 2.16 -42.29
N ARG A 165 -7.26 2.94 -43.17
CA ARG A 165 -7.85 4.27 -42.87
C ARG A 165 -8.83 4.24 -41.67
N ALA A 166 -9.56 3.16 -41.49
CA ALA A 166 -10.49 3.00 -40.37
C ALA A 166 -9.80 2.96 -38.99
N MET A 167 -8.55 2.49 -38.90
CA MET A 167 -7.77 2.47 -37.65
C MET A 167 -7.18 3.83 -37.32
N LEU A 168 -6.78 4.61 -38.31
CA LEU A 168 -6.28 5.96 -38.12
C LEU A 168 -7.34 6.88 -37.51
N ALA A 169 -8.58 6.79 -37.98
CA ALA A 169 -9.70 7.58 -37.45
C ALA A 169 -9.96 7.31 -35.95
N TYR A 170 -9.72 6.07 -35.49
CA TYR A 170 -9.89 5.70 -34.08
C TYR A 170 -8.80 6.29 -33.20
N GLU A 171 -7.56 6.32 -33.62
CA GLU A 171 -6.44 6.91 -32.86
C GLU A 171 -6.56 8.46 -32.79
N TYR A 172 -6.89 9.12 -33.88
CA TYR A 172 -7.13 10.57 -33.87
C TYR A 172 -8.28 10.95 -32.95
N GLY A 173 -9.35 10.17 -32.88
CA GLY A 173 -10.47 10.37 -31.95
C GLY A 173 -10.07 10.27 -30.48
N ILE A 174 -9.15 9.36 -30.13
CA ILE A 174 -8.66 9.19 -28.75
C ILE A 174 -7.68 10.30 -28.35
N ILE A 175 -6.83 10.77 -29.26
CA ILE A 175 -5.87 11.85 -28.98
C ILE A 175 -6.61 13.15 -28.70
N PHE A 176 -7.65 13.47 -29.47
CA PHE A 176 -8.45 14.69 -29.25
C PHE A 176 -9.28 14.66 -27.98
N SER A 177 -9.68 13.50 -27.48
CA SER A 177 -10.44 13.38 -26.23
C SER A 177 -9.58 13.47 -24.96
N ARG A 178 -8.23 13.44 -25.08
CA ARG A 178 -7.30 13.56 -23.94
C ARG A 178 -6.66 14.94 -23.80
N SER A 179 -6.97 15.88 -24.71
CA SER A 179 -6.41 17.24 -24.73
C SER A 179 -7.40 18.32 -24.28
N LEU A 180 -8.52 17.95 -23.61
CA LEU A 180 -9.49 18.87 -23.02
C LEU A 180 -9.54 18.71 -21.50
#